data_287965966788a81ae9de12a6d7c80dd9
#
_entry.id   287965966788a81ae9de12a6d7c80dd9
#
_cell.length_a   1.000
_cell.length_b   1.000
_cell.length_c   1.000
_cell.angle_alpha   90.00
_cell.angle_beta   90.00
_cell.angle_gamma   90.00
#
_symmetry.space_group_name_H-M   'P 1'
#
loop_
_entity.id
_entity.type
_entity.pdbx_description
1 polymer ?
#
loop_
_entity_poly.entity_id
_entity_poly.type
_entity_poly.pdbx_seq_one_letter_code
_entity_poly.pdbx_strand_id
1 'polypeptide(L)'
;MSMSEGLMTEREWRRQYVRRVGKRSNCWGAQCWRPRPRWTQSRRCRMLLLAGAWTAALLLPMLVPRGTAREYNLPLAAEAAVPSSRPRSSAIAYALPEGMVCTRQIVTKEQLLRGKLLLLDEAHPLPAGTPSPNTLSIARYGNGMVPVNDLTIKSGKETIRALTRLFAALRGSGTDGLWISRGTLTPLEQRERRLSRFRVLAASHSLQEAAERACQETDTPGCGELLQEYTVDVTAPPDAERPLEETPRGRMLMQTAWRYGFVVVSRSRDGARLRYVGEAHAAAMTCLGLDFAEYLDFLHRHRQVLIRPTGEVGYWIVCQPMQGKYTEFSLPESTAQEVSLDNLGYAVAACTLPVTSTPP
;
A
#
# COMPACT_ATOMS: atom_id res chain seq x y z
N MET A 1 18.99 -17.69 46.13
CA MET A 1 19.03 -18.52 44.91
C MET A 1 18.59 -17.63 43.76
N SER A 2 19.53 -17.11 43.00
CA SER A 2 19.29 -16.23 41.87
C SER A 2 19.11 -17.11 40.63
N MET A 3 17.89 -17.12 40.06
CA MET A 3 17.64 -17.70 38.74
C MET A 3 17.99 -16.64 37.70
N SER A 4 19.17 -16.75 37.11
CA SER A 4 19.52 -16.06 35.89
C SER A 4 18.71 -16.68 34.74
N GLU A 5 17.62 -16.07 34.36
CA GLU A 5 16.94 -16.39 33.09
C GLU A 5 17.88 -16.05 31.93
N GLY A 6 18.57 -17.06 31.43
CA GLY A 6 19.42 -16.94 30.25
C GLY A 6 18.57 -16.65 29.03
N LEU A 7 18.68 -15.44 28.50
CA LEU A 7 18.11 -15.05 27.21
C LEU A 7 18.65 -15.99 26.13
N MET A 8 17.78 -16.83 25.61
CA MET A 8 18.09 -17.81 24.57
C MET A 8 18.55 -17.07 23.30
N THR A 9 19.70 -17.46 22.77
CA THR A 9 20.23 -16.85 21.55
C THR A 9 19.38 -17.18 20.32
N GLU A 10 19.40 -16.33 19.28
CA GLU A 10 18.69 -16.57 18.01
C GLU A 10 19.04 -17.95 17.41
N ARG A 11 20.30 -18.40 17.55
CA ARG A 11 20.76 -19.70 17.06
C ARG A 11 20.14 -20.86 17.82
N GLU A 12 19.97 -20.74 19.13
CA GLU A 12 19.33 -21.74 19.97
C GLU A 12 17.83 -21.81 19.70
N TRP A 13 17.17 -20.65 19.54
CA TRP A 13 15.79 -20.55 19.14
C TRP A 13 15.56 -21.22 17.77
N ARG A 14 16.38 -20.94 16.75
CA ARG A 14 16.31 -21.59 15.43
C ARG A 14 16.43 -23.10 15.50
N ARG A 15 17.36 -23.62 16.32
CA ARG A 15 17.53 -25.07 16.48
C ARG A 15 16.33 -25.71 17.16
N GLN A 16 15.75 -25.09 18.18
CA GLN A 16 14.55 -25.58 18.84
C GLN A 16 13.32 -25.51 17.94
N TYR A 17 13.15 -24.42 17.21
CA TYR A 17 12.08 -24.23 16.25
C TYR A 17 12.13 -25.31 15.16
N VAL A 18 13.26 -25.48 14.49
CA VAL A 18 13.42 -26.49 13.42
C VAL A 18 13.21 -27.93 13.93
N ARG A 19 13.64 -28.23 15.15
CA ARG A 19 13.43 -29.57 15.75
C ARG A 19 11.97 -29.85 16.10
N ARG A 20 11.20 -28.84 16.52
CA ARG A 20 9.81 -29.03 17.01
C ARG A 20 8.75 -28.87 15.92
N VAL A 21 8.96 -28.00 14.95
CA VAL A 21 7.97 -27.68 13.91
C VAL A 21 8.15 -28.52 12.64
N GLY A 22 9.28 -29.25 12.52
CA GLY A 22 9.58 -30.09 11.36
C GLY A 22 9.83 -29.33 10.07
N LYS A 23 10.29 -30.05 9.04
CA LYS A 23 10.72 -29.49 7.73
C LYS A 23 9.60 -28.83 6.89
N ARG A 24 8.39 -28.66 7.40
CA ARG A 24 7.23 -28.16 6.63
C ARG A 24 6.93 -26.67 6.83
N SER A 25 7.56 -26.00 7.78
CA SER A 25 7.35 -24.58 8.04
C SER A 25 8.63 -23.79 7.94
N ASN A 26 9.16 -23.62 6.72
CA ASN A 26 10.27 -22.72 6.46
C ASN A 26 9.79 -21.27 6.42
N CYS A 27 9.41 -20.71 7.57
CA CYS A 27 9.15 -19.26 7.71
C CYS A 27 10.44 -18.45 7.92
N TRP A 28 11.62 -18.99 7.62
CA TRP A 28 12.90 -18.35 7.88
C TRP A 28 13.82 -18.38 6.66
N GLY A 29 13.86 -17.30 5.97
CA GLY A 29 14.79 -17.08 4.84
C GLY A 29 14.14 -17.34 3.49
N ALA A 30 14.16 -16.33 2.68
CA ALA A 30 14.10 -16.23 1.22
C ALA A 30 13.63 -17.44 0.37
N GLN A 31 12.70 -18.26 0.84
CA GLN A 31 12.13 -19.36 0.05
C GLN A 31 10.77 -19.80 0.62
N CYS A 32 9.77 -18.93 0.59
CA CYS A 32 8.39 -19.40 0.43
C CYS A 32 8.11 -19.77 -1.03
N TRP A 33 9.12 -20.20 -1.76
CA TRP A 33 8.95 -20.87 -3.05
C TRP A 33 8.64 -22.35 -2.78
N ARG A 34 7.36 -22.70 -2.63
CA ARG A 34 6.95 -24.07 -2.96
C ARG A 34 6.98 -24.17 -4.47
N PRO A 35 7.80 -25.06 -5.05
CA PRO A 35 7.57 -25.43 -6.44
C PRO A 35 6.14 -26.00 -6.48
N ARG A 36 5.30 -25.46 -7.35
CA ARG A 36 4.01 -26.08 -7.67
C ARG A 36 4.27 -27.57 -7.90
N PRO A 37 3.51 -28.50 -7.30
CA PRO A 37 3.73 -29.91 -7.54
C PRO A 37 3.70 -30.13 -9.06
N ARG A 38 4.74 -30.76 -9.59
CA ARG A 38 4.81 -31.18 -11.00
C ARG A 38 3.79 -32.28 -11.25
N TRP A 39 2.53 -31.90 -11.39
CA TRP A 39 1.39 -32.82 -11.53
C TRP A 39 1.17 -33.29 -12.96
N THR A 40 2.02 -32.98 -13.92
CA THR A 40 1.70 -33.18 -15.31
C THR A 40 2.80 -33.88 -16.13
N GLN A 41 3.54 -34.83 -15.56
CA GLN A 41 4.56 -35.49 -16.35
C GLN A 41 4.23 -36.93 -16.79
N SER A 42 3.03 -37.46 -16.62
CA SER A 42 2.65 -38.71 -17.31
C SER A 42 1.71 -38.37 -18.48
N ARG A 43 2.10 -38.77 -19.68
CA ARG A 43 1.27 -38.62 -20.88
C ARG A 43 -0.14 -39.21 -20.72
N ARG A 44 -0.28 -40.22 -19.86
CA ARG A 44 -1.58 -40.85 -19.54
C ARG A 44 -2.53 -39.94 -18.75
N CYS A 45 -2.04 -39.15 -17.79
CA CYS A 45 -2.88 -38.18 -17.09
C CYS A 45 -3.35 -37.03 -18.00
N ARG A 46 -2.53 -36.61 -18.98
CA ARG A 46 -2.95 -35.60 -19.96
C ARG A 46 -4.07 -36.06 -20.86
N MET A 47 -4.07 -37.30 -21.29
CA MET A 47 -5.15 -37.86 -22.13
C MET A 47 -6.48 -37.98 -21.34
N LEU A 48 -6.45 -38.37 -20.08
CA LEU A 48 -7.64 -38.45 -19.26
C LEU A 48 -8.24 -37.07 -18.94
N LEU A 49 -7.39 -36.04 -18.70
CA LEU A 49 -7.86 -34.67 -18.49
C LEU A 49 -8.43 -34.04 -19.78
N LEU A 50 -7.84 -34.33 -20.96
CA LEU A 50 -8.38 -33.86 -22.23
C LEU A 50 -9.69 -34.56 -22.57
N ALA A 51 -9.83 -35.85 -22.32
CA ALA A 51 -11.08 -36.59 -22.55
C ALA A 51 -12.21 -36.06 -21.62
N GLY A 52 -11.90 -35.74 -20.33
CA GLY A 52 -12.86 -35.14 -19.40
C GLY A 52 -13.27 -33.73 -19.80
N ALA A 53 -12.35 -32.92 -20.34
CA ALA A 53 -12.65 -31.56 -20.81
C ALA A 53 -13.56 -31.57 -22.05
N TRP A 54 -13.38 -32.52 -22.98
CA TRP A 54 -14.23 -32.63 -24.17
C TRP A 54 -15.64 -33.12 -23.84
N THR A 55 -15.82 -34.04 -22.90
CA THR A 55 -17.15 -34.47 -22.46
C THR A 55 -17.90 -33.37 -21.72
N ALA A 56 -17.21 -32.57 -20.88
CA ALA A 56 -17.80 -31.41 -20.22
C ALA A 56 -18.20 -30.31 -21.22
N ALA A 57 -17.39 -30.06 -22.26
CA ALA A 57 -17.69 -29.09 -23.29
C ALA A 57 -18.89 -29.48 -24.20
N LEU A 58 -19.14 -30.77 -24.36
CA LEU A 58 -20.29 -31.26 -25.15
C LEU A 58 -21.61 -31.30 -24.35
N LEU A 59 -21.54 -31.41 -23.03
CA LEU A 59 -22.72 -31.46 -22.15
C LEU A 59 -23.14 -30.08 -21.60
N LEU A 60 -22.25 -29.10 -21.59
CA LEU A 60 -22.57 -27.74 -21.10
C LEU A 60 -23.70 -27.02 -21.86
N PRO A 61 -23.81 -27.17 -23.20
CA PRO A 61 -24.91 -26.48 -23.91
C PRO A 61 -26.30 -27.04 -23.63
N MET A 62 -26.37 -28.27 -23.07
CA MET A 62 -27.71 -28.88 -22.77
C MET A 62 -28.20 -28.56 -21.36
N LEU A 63 -27.32 -28.08 -20.45
CA LEU A 63 -27.67 -27.81 -19.06
C LEU A 63 -27.84 -26.32 -18.70
N VAL A 64 -27.56 -25.44 -19.67
CA VAL A 64 -27.87 -24.01 -19.50
C VAL A 64 -29.26 -23.76 -20.04
N PRO A 65 -30.27 -23.51 -19.18
CA PRO A 65 -31.58 -23.09 -19.67
C PRO A 65 -31.38 -21.77 -20.42
N ARG A 66 -31.88 -21.74 -21.69
CA ARG A 66 -32.03 -20.49 -22.42
C ARG A 66 -33.11 -19.64 -21.75
N GLY A 67 -32.80 -19.16 -20.54
CA GLY A 67 -33.56 -18.18 -19.80
C GLY A 67 -33.00 -16.80 -20.13
N THR A 68 -33.87 -15.98 -20.69
CA THR A 68 -33.76 -14.53 -20.80
C THR A 68 -32.83 -13.91 -19.79
N ALA A 69 -31.96 -13.00 -20.23
CA ALA A 69 -31.16 -12.13 -19.38
C ALA A 69 -32.07 -11.52 -18.30
N ARG A 70 -32.06 -12.13 -17.14
CA ARG A 70 -32.65 -11.56 -15.94
C ARG A 70 -31.70 -10.48 -15.53
N GLU A 71 -32.07 -9.24 -15.82
CA GLU A 71 -31.53 -8.11 -15.07
C GLU A 71 -31.67 -8.45 -13.59
N TYR A 72 -30.56 -8.71 -12.93
CA TYR A 72 -30.50 -8.75 -11.48
C TYR A 72 -30.67 -7.32 -11.01
N ASN A 73 -31.90 -6.86 -10.94
CA ASN A 73 -32.30 -5.84 -10.01
C ASN A 73 -32.11 -6.44 -8.60
N LEU A 74 -30.89 -6.41 -8.11
CA LEU A 74 -30.66 -6.48 -6.68
C LEU A 74 -31.47 -5.33 -6.09
N PRO A 75 -32.39 -5.60 -5.12
CA PRO A 75 -32.98 -4.51 -4.38
C PRO A 75 -31.81 -3.70 -3.82
N LEU A 76 -31.74 -2.44 -4.20
CA LEU A 76 -30.92 -1.47 -3.49
C LEU A 76 -31.39 -1.55 -2.03
N ALA A 77 -30.71 -2.36 -1.22
CA ALA A 77 -30.68 -2.14 0.21
C ALA A 77 -30.32 -0.66 0.33
N ALA A 78 -31.16 0.11 1.00
CA ALA A 78 -30.94 1.52 1.22
C ALA A 78 -29.54 1.67 1.79
N GLU A 79 -28.61 1.92 0.92
CA GLU A 79 -27.21 2.18 1.21
C GLU A 79 -27.26 3.43 2.07
N ALA A 80 -27.07 3.25 3.36
CA ALA A 80 -26.75 4.37 4.23
C ALA A 80 -25.57 5.03 3.56
N ALA A 81 -25.81 6.17 2.92
CA ALA A 81 -24.86 6.86 2.06
C ALA A 81 -23.59 7.09 2.86
N VAL A 82 -22.63 6.21 2.70
CA VAL A 82 -21.23 6.50 3.07
C VAL A 82 -20.92 7.74 2.25
N PRO A 83 -20.69 8.90 2.89
CA PRO A 83 -20.44 10.12 2.14
C PRO A 83 -19.22 9.82 1.26
N SER A 84 -19.45 9.80 -0.06
CA SER A 84 -18.37 9.48 -1.00
C SER A 84 -17.29 10.51 -0.77
N SER A 85 -16.10 10.05 -0.42
CA SER A 85 -14.91 10.89 -0.25
C SER A 85 -14.45 11.53 -1.56
N ARG A 86 -15.17 11.26 -2.67
CA ARG A 86 -14.88 11.82 -3.99
C ARG A 86 -15.18 13.31 -4.00
N PRO A 87 -14.25 14.12 -4.51
CA PRO A 87 -14.53 15.53 -4.79
C PRO A 87 -15.76 15.64 -5.70
N ARG A 88 -16.72 16.47 -5.32
CA ARG A 88 -18.01 16.62 -6.03
C ARG A 88 -17.86 17.13 -7.47
N SER A 89 -16.72 17.71 -7.84
CA SER A 89 -16.39 18.13 -9.19
C SER A 89 -14.94 17.75 -9.51
N SER A 90 -14.72 16.56 -10.02
CA SER A 90 -13.42 16.15 -10.56
C SER A 90 -13.53 16.00 -12.07
N ALA A 91 -12.59 16.61 -12.80
CA ALA A 91 -12.43 16.37 -14.23
C ALA A 91 -11.29 15.38 -14.44
N ILE A 92 -11.53 14.37 -15.27
CA ILE A 92 -10.57 13.34 -15.67
C ILE A 92 -10.43 13.42 -17.20
N ALA A 93 -9.19 13.53 -17.68
CA ALA A 93 -8.89 13.47 -19.10
C ALA A 93 -7.65 12.60 -19.36
N TYR A 94 -7.52 12.08 -20.56
CA TYR A 94 -6.40 11.22 -20.96
C TYR A 94 -5.44 11.91 -21.94
N ALA A 95 -5.59 13.20 -22.11
CA ALA A 95 -4.71 14.04 -22.92
C ALA A 95 -4.48 15.38 -22.23
N LEU A 96 -3.35 15.99 -22.53
CA LEU A 96 -3.08 17.36 -22.13
C LEU A 96 -3.92 18.34 -22.97
N PRO A 97 -4.23 19.53 -22.42
CA PRO A 97 -4.83 20.61 -23.19
C PRO A 97 -3.97 20.95 -24.41
N GLU A 98 -4.62 21.36 -25.50
CA GLU A 98 -3.93 21.81 -26.72
C GLU A 98 -3.01 22.99 -26.44
N GLY A 99 -1.87 23.02 -27.12
CA GLY A 99 -0.88 24.10 -26.99
C GLY A 99 0.08 24.00 -25.79
N MET A 100 -0.05 22.95 -24.95
CA MET A 100 0.86 22.75 -23.82
C MET A 100 2.20 22.20 -24.30
N VAL A 101 3.27 22.97 -24.08
CA VAL A 101 4.64 22.58 -24.43
C VAL A 101 5.19 21.61 -23.40
N CYS A 102 5.69 20.47 -23.87
CA CYS A 102 6.35 19.48 -23.01
C CYS A 102 7.87 19.50 -23.24
N THR A 103 8.62 19.32 -22.18
CA THR A 103 10.06 19.19 -22.18
C THR A 103 10.48 17.76 -21.90
N ARG A 104 11.57 17.34 -22.51
CA ARG A 104 12.17 16.02 -22.30
C ARG A 104 12.91 15.99 -20.98
N GLN A 105 12.59 15.00 -20.14
CA GLN A 105 13.22 14.78 -18.84
C GLN A 105 13.77 13.37 -18.74
N ILE A 106 15.04 13.27 -18.37
CA ILE A 106 15.74 12.00 -18.19
C ILE A 106 15.86 11.73 -16.70
N VAL A 107 15.30 10.61 -16.24
CA VAL A 107 15.29 10.18 -14.84
C VAL A 107 16.11 8.91 -14.70
N THR A 108 16.98 8.87 -13.70
CA THR A 108 17.80 7.68 -13.40
C THR A 108 17.00 6.63 -12.62
N LYS A 109 17.40 5.36 -12.73
CA LYS A 109 16.81 4.29 -11.94
C LYS A 109 16.92 4.55 -10.43
N GLU A 110 18.01 5.15 -9.98
CA GLU A 110 18.19 5.50 -8.57
C GLU A 110 17.16 6.52 -8.08
N GLN A 111 16.85 7.53 -8.88
CA GLN A 111 15.79 8.50 -8.58
C GLN A 111 14.42 7.82 -8.52
N LEU A 112 14.13 6.92 -9.45
CA LEU A 112 12.88 6.15 -9.47
C LEU A 112 12.72 5.25 -8.23
N LEU A 113 13.81 4.62 -7.76
CA LEU A 113 13.82 3.78 -6.55
C LEU A 113 13.60 4.56 -5.25
N ARG A 114 13.78 5.89 -5.26
CA ARG A 114 13.45 6.79 -4.15
C ARG A 114 11.99 7.25 -4.19
N GLY A 115 11.25 6.83 -5.18
CA GLY A 115 9.86 7.26 -5.36
C GLY A 115 8.90 6.63 -4.38
N LYS A 116 7.68 7.15 -4.38
CA LYS A 116 6.63 6.88 -3.39
C LYS A 116 5.68 5.75 -3.78
N LEU A 117 5.81 5.18 -5.00
CA LEU A 117 4.86 4.23 -5.57
C LEU A 117 5.35 2.77 -5.60
N LEU A 118 6.49 2.44 -4.97
CA LEU A 118 6.96 1.06 -4.93
C LEU A 118 5.91 0.16 -4.25
N LEU A 119 5.32 -0.78 -4.99
CA LEU A 119 4.48 -1.81 -4.41
C LEU A 119 5.36 -2.76 -3.57
N LEU A 120 5.04 -2.89 -2.30
CA LEU A 120 5.80 -3.69 -1.35
C LEU A 120 4.87 -4.65 -0.61
N ASP A 121 4.96 -5.91 -0.96
CA ASP A 121 4.27 -7.03 -0.31
C ASP A 121 5.15 -8.28 -0.33
N GLU A 122 4.62 -9.44 0.02
CA GLU A 122 5.37 -10.69 0.02
C GLU A 122 5.79 -11.14 -1.40
N ALA A 123 5.02 -10.77 -2.43
CA ALA A 123 5.34 -11.07 -3.83
C ALA A 123 6.31 -10.04 -4.42
N HIS A 124 6.32 -8.82 -3.88
CA HIS A 124 7.10 -7.69 -4.35
C HIS A 124 7.99 -7.15 -3.22
N PRO A 125 9.10 -7.85 -2.89
CA PRO A 125 10.05 -7.40 -1.87
C PRO A 125 10.74 -6.11 -2.32
N LEU A 126 11.40 -5.43 -1.38
CA LEU A 126 12.15 -4.21 -1.64
C LEU A 126 13.19 -4.46 -2.76
N PRO A 127 13.16 -3.69 -3.86
CA PRO A 127 14.07 -3.89 -4.99
C PRO A 127 15.54 -3.75 -4.58
N ALA A 128 16.40 -4.59 -5.15
CA ALA A 128 17.84 -4.46 -4.96
C ALA A 128 18.33 -3.09 -5.44
N GLY A 129 19.15 -2.44 -4.61
CA GLY A 129 19.68 -1.10 -4.88
C GLY A 129 18.74 0.04 -4.45
N THR A 130 17.60 -0.27 -3.82
CA THR A 130 16.79 0.78 -3.16
C THR A 130 17.63 1.46 -2.09
N PRO A 131 17.77 2.79 -2.13
CA PRO A 131 18.51 3.53 -1.12
C PRO A 131 17.88 3.37 0.26
N SER A 132 18.72 3.38 1.29
CA SER A 132 18.22 3.36 2.68
C SER A 132 17.32 4.56 2.95
N PRO A 133 16.21 4.39 3.69
CA PRO A 133 15.32 5.47 4.04
C PRO A 133 16.05 6.59 4.81
N ASN A 134 15.80 7.83 4.42
CA ASN A 134 16.31 9.00 5.15
C ASN A 134 15.27 9.49 6.15
N THR A 135 15.34 8.95 7.36
CA THR A 135 14.30 9.14 8.37
C THR A 135 14.71 10.12 9.48
N LEU A 136 13.71 10.85 9.98
CA LEU A 136 13.79 11.80 11.07
C LEU A 136 12.77 11.44 12.15
N SER A 137 13.01 11.83 13.40
CA SER A 137 12.03 11.64 14.49
C SER A 137 10.77 12.49 14.22
N ILE A 138 9.59 11.86 14.19
CA ILE A 138 8.31 12.55 14.02
C ILE A 138 8.05 13.50 15.19
N ALA A 139 8.32 13.07 16.42
CA ALA A 139 8.14 13.90 17.61
C ALA A 139 8.93 15.21 17.54
N ARG A 140 10.21 15.11 17.12
CA ARG A 140 11.09 16.29 17.06
C ARG A 140 10.78 17.19 15.87
N TYR A 141 10.56 16.65 14.69
CA TYR A 141 10.42 17.44 13.45
C TYR A 141 8.97 17.79 13.11
N GLY A 142 8.00 17.14 13.75
CA GLY A 142 6.58 17.48 13.68
C GLY A 142 6.18 18.66 14.58
N ASN A 143 7.15 19.29 15.28
CA ASN A 143 6.97 20.47 16.11
C ASN A 143 5.78 20.36 17.11
N GLY A 144 5.55 19.16 17.68
CA GLY A 144 4.42 18.90 18.58
C GLY A 144 3.04 18.87 17.89
N MET A 145 2.98 19.09 16.58
CA MET A 145 1.72 19.07 15.82
C MET A 145 1.24 17.66 15.53
N VAL A 146 2.15 16.69 15.47
CA VAL A 146 1.87 15.28 15.16
C VAL A 146 2.02 14.48 16.46
N PRO A 147 0.92 14.05 17.09
CA PRO A 147 1.00 13.19 18.27
C PRO A 147 1.62 11.84 17.93
N VAL A 148 2.48 11.34 18.79
CA VAL A 148 3.10 10.02 18.69
C VAL A 148 2.95 9.29 20.02
N ASN A 149 2.83 7.97 20.02
CA ASN A 149 2.83 7.17 21.26
C ASN A 149 4.26 6.79 21.71
N ASP A 150 5.27 6.96 20.83
CA ASP A 150 6.66 6.70 21.12
C ASP A 150 7.55 7.75 20.41
N LEU A 151 8.44 8.38 21.16
CA LEU A 151 9.35 9.43 20.67
C LEU A 151 10.41 8.92 19.69
N THR A 152 10.61 7.62 19.62
CA THR A 152 11.57 6.96 18.71
C THR A 152 11.03 6.75 17.30
N ILE A 153 9.73 6.96 17.06
CA ILE A 153 9.09 6.78 15.77
C ILE A 153 9.69 7.75 14.75
N LYS A 154 10.09 7.19 13.60
CA LYS A 154 10.74 7.93 12.52
C LYS A 154 9.93 7.83 11.22
N SER A 155 10.11 8.82 10.35
CA SER A 155 9.59 8.82 8.98
C SER A 155 10.39 9.78 8.10
N GLY A 156 10.12 9.82 6.79
CA GLY A 156 10.76 10.73 5.87
C GLY A 156 10.38 12.20 6.12
N LYS A 157 11.29 13.11 5.76
CA LYS A 157 11.08 14.55 5.94
C LYS A 157 9.81 15.06 5.26
N GLU A 158 9.53 14.59 4.03
CA GLU A 158 8.33 14.97 3.29
C GLU A 158 7.06 14.45 3.97
N THR A 159 7.08 13.20 4.39
CA THR A 159 6.00 12.56 5.13
C THR A 159 5.69 13.31 6.42
N ILE A 160 6.70 13.70 7.20
CA ILE A 160 6.51 14.47 8.44
C ILE A 160 5.87 15.83 8.14
N ARG A 161 6.31 16.52 7.08
CA ARG A 161 5.69 17.80 6.67
C ARG A 161 4.23 17.63 6.26
N ALA A 162 3.91 16.58 5.51
CA ALA A 162 2.55 16.27 5.11
C ALA A 162 1.68 15.88 6.31
N LEU A 163 2.19 15.07 7.26
CA LEU A 163 1.54 14.75 8.52
C LEU A 163 1.26 16.00 9.34
N THR A 164 2.20 16.93 9.44
CA THR A 164 2.01 18.19 10.17
C THR A 164 0.85 18.98 9.61
N ARG A 165 0.73 19.09 8.29
CA ARG A 165 -0.40 19.75 7.62
C ARG A 165 -1.72 18.99 7.83
N LEU A 166 -1.71 17.68 7.70
CA LEU A 166 -2.88 16.82 7.92
C LEU A 166 -3.40 16.95 9.35
N PHE A 167 -2.53 16.80 10.35
CA PHE A 167 -2.93 16.89 11.77
C PHE A 167 -3.35 18.32 12.17
N ALA A 168 -2.79 19.35 11.56
CA ALA A 168 -3.26 20.72 11.74
C ALA A 168 -4.69 20.90 11.21
N ALA A 169 -5.01 20.36 10.03
CA ALA A 169 -6.34 20.41 9.46
C ALA A 169 -7.37 19.59 10.27
N LEU A 170 -6.99 18.39 10.72
CA LEU A 170 -7.84 17.56 11.59
C LEU A 170 -8.17 18.29 12.89
N ARG A 171 -7.19 18.90 13.54
CA ARG A 171 -7.39 19.69 14.74
C ARG A 171 -8.26 20.92 14.49
N GLY A 172 -8.06 21.62 13.36
CA GLY A 172 -8.89 22.73 12.93
C GLY A 172 -10.36 22.37 12.71
N SER A 173 -10.64 21.09 12.40
CA SER A 173 -12.01 20.54 12.30
C SER A 173 -12.53 19.93 13.61
N GLY A 174 -11.83 20.12 14.74
CA GLY A 174 -12.20 19.56 16.03
C GLY A 174 -11.95 18.06 16.17
N THR A 175 -11.09 17.50 15.32
CA THR A 175 -10.76 16.06 15.35
C THR A 175 -9.51 15.83 16.17
N ASP A 176 -9.66 15.25 17.34
CA ASP A 176 -8.59 14.92 18.28
C ASP A 176 -8.51 13.41 18.57
N GLY A 177 -7.48 12.99 19.33
CA GLY A 177 -7.31 11.62 19.79
C GLY A 177 -6.83 10.65 18.71
N LEU A 178 -6.12 11.14 17.70
CA LEU A 178 -5.35 10.34 16.76
C LEU A 178 -3.85 10.53 17.03
N TRP A 179 -3.07 9.47 16.93
CA TRP A 179 -1.60 9.53 17.04
C TRP A 179 -0.93 8.56 16.09
N ILE A 180 0.34 8.83 15.79
CA ILE A 180 1.17 7.88 15.04
C ILE A 180 1.68 6.83 16.01
N SER A 181 1.38 5.57 15.72
CA SER A 181 1.81 4.41 16.51
C SER A 181 3.00 3.68 15.91
N ARG A 182 3.26 3.85 14.62
CA ARG A 182 4.39 3.26 13.91
C ARG A 182 4.82 4.16 12.77
N GLY A 183 6.10 4.09 12.44
CA GLY A 183 6.68 4.73 11.26
C GLY A 183 7.61 3.76 10.53
N THR A 184 8.62 4.29 9.86
CA THR A 184 9.59 3.51 9.10
C THR A 184 10.35 2.52 9.99
N LEU A 185 10.44 1.29 9.54
CA LEU A 185 11.14 0.18 10.20
C LEU A 185 12.24 -0.36 9.29
N THR A 186 13.36 -0.73 9.88
CA THR A 186 14.37 -1.53 9.20
C THR A 186 13.94 -3.01 9.14
N PRO A 187 14.49 -3.82 8.21
CA PRO A 187 14.24 -5.26 8.20
C PRO A 187 14.63 -5.96 9.52
N LEU A 188 15.61 -5.42 10.24
CA LEU A 188 16.01 -5.91 11.56
C LEU A 188 14.91 -5.65 12.60
N GLU A 189 14.40 -4.43 12.67
CA GLU A 189 13.30 -4.06 13.57
C GLU A 189 12.02 -4.85 13.27
N GLN A 190 11.71 -5.11 12.00
CA GLN A 190 10.60 -5.99 11.62
C GLN A 190 10.80 -7.41 12.17
N ARG A 191 12.03 -7.94 12.08
CA ARG A 191 12.37 -9.26 12.63
C ARG A 191 12.22 -9.30 14.16
N GLU A 192 12.73 -8.30 14.85
CA GLU A 192 12.64 -8.18 16.30
C GLU A 192 11.18 -8.10 16.77
N ARG A 193 10.34 -7.34 16.06
CA ARG A 193 8.91 -7.26 16.33
C ARG A 193 8.23 -8.61 16.18
N ARG A 194 8.50 -9.33 15.08
CA ARG A 194 7.95 -10.68 14.89
C ARG A 194 8.37 -11.63 15.99
N LEU A 195 9.65 -11.59 16.39
CA LEU A 195 10.15 -12.40 17.52
C LEU A 195 9.46 -12.02 18.83
N SER A 196 9.33 -10.74 19.11
CA SER A 196 8.63 -10.26 20.30
C SER A 196 7.18 -10.72 20.32
N ARG A 197 6.46 -10.59 19.21
CA ARG A 197 5.08 -11.06 19.09
C ARG A 197 4.96 -12.58 19.27
N PHE A 198 5.86 -13.34 18.63
CA PHE A 198 5.95 -14.78 18.82
C PHE A 198 6.12 -15.17 20.31
N ARG A 199 7.02 -14.50 21.04
CA ARG A 199 7.24 -14.78 22.48
C ARG A 199 5.99 -14.54 23.31
N VAL A 200 5.27 -13.46 23.04
CA VAL A 200 3.98 -13.16 23.72
C VAL A 200 2.95 -14.25 23.44
N LEU A 201 2.80 -14.65 22.19
CA LEU A 201 1.84 -15.69 21.79
C LEU A 201 2.22 -17.08 22.31
N ALA A 202 3.50 -17.41 22.38
CA ALA A 202 4.00 -18.69 22.88
C ALA A 202 3.76 -18.90 24.38
N ALA A 203 3.39 -17.85 25.12
CA ALA A 203 3.00 -17.96 26.52
C ALA A 203 1.61 -18.62 26.70
N SER A 204 0.72 -18.55 25.68
CA SER A 204 -0.67 -19.00 25.74
C SER A 204 -1.08 -19.95 24.62
N HIS A 205 -0.22 -20.19 23.63
CA HIS A 205 -0.49 -21.03 22.47
C HIS A 205 0.64 -22.03 22.25
N SER A 206 0.39 -23.05 21.42
CA SER A 206 1.45 -23.94 20.96
C SER A 206 2.50 -23.16 20.16
N LEU A 207 3.75 -23.63 20.12
CA LEU A 207 4.82 -22.94 19.38
C LEU A 207 4.51 -22.80 17.89
N GLN A 208 3.81 -23.77 17.31
CA GLN A 208 3.40 -23.70 15.91
C GLN A 208 2.34 -22.62 15.70
N GLU A 209 1.29 -22.64 16.50
CA GLU A 209 0.21 -21.64 16.43
C GLU A 209 0.72 -20.22 16.73
N ALA A 210 1.60 -20.06 17.72
CA ALA A 210 2.23 -18.79 18.03
C ALA A 210 3.06 -18.26 16.85
N ALA A 211 3.77 -19.14 16.14
CA ALA A 211 4.56 -18.75 14.95
C ALA A 211 3.65 -18.35 13.78
N GLU A 212 2.59 -19.09 13.51
CA GLU A 212 1.63 -18.79 12.47
C GLU A 212 0.93 -17.45 12.72
N ARG A 213 0.44 -17.24 13.95
CA ARG A 213 -0.18 -15.96 14.35
C ARG A 213 0.80 -14.78 14.29
N ALA A 214 2.03 -14.97 14.76
CA ALA A 214 3.04 -13.93 14.67
C ALA A 214 3.34 -13.52 13.21
N CYS A 215 3.32 -14.48 12.27
CA CYS A 215 3.45 -14.20 10.84
C CYS A 215 2.23 -13.46 10.27
N GLN A 216 1.02 -13.76 10.75
CA GLN A 216 -0.19 -13.08 10.32
C GLN A 216 -0.31 -11.64 10.86
N GLU A 217 0.19 -11.42 12.08
CA GLU A 217 0.05 -10.15 12.79
C GLU A 217 1.21 -9.16 12.56
N THR A 218 2.27 -9.60 11.88
CA THR A 218 3.45 -8.75 11.61
C THR A 218 3.92 -8.87 10.17
N ASP A 219 4.40 -7.75 9.61
CA ASP A 219 4.96 -7.74 8.26
C ASP A 219 6.14 -8.72 8.14
N THR A 220 6.27 -9.37 6.98
CA THR A 220 7.42 -10.24 6.69
C THR A 220 8.70 -9.39 6.61
N PRO A 221 9.78 -9.74 7.35
CA PRO A 221 11.01 -8.98 7.30
C PRO A 221 11.57 -8.84 5.88
N GLY A 222 11.84 -7.61 5.47
CA GLY A 222 12.26 -7.29 4.09
C GLY A 222 11.10 -7.09 3.11
N CYS A 223 9.87 -7.25 3.55
CA CYS A 223 8.65 -6.99 2.80
C CYS A 223 7.75 -6.03 3.59
N GLY A 224 6.87 -5.35 2.87
CA GLY A 224 5.84 -4.52 3.48
C GLY A 224 6.14 -3.02 3.50
N GLU A 225 5.07 -2.30 3.68
CA GLU A 225 4.96 -0.86 3.49
C GLU A 225 5.85 -0.02 4.43
N LEU A 226 6.08 -0.48 5.67
CA LEU A 226 6.87 0.25 6.66
C LEU A 226 8.39 0.23 6.42
N LEU A 227 8.87 -0.45 5.37
CA LEU A 227 10.27 -0.37 4.95
C LEU A 227 10.63 0.96 4.29
N GLN A 228 9.62 1.71 3.86
CA GLN A 228 9.81 3.00 3.23
C GLN A 228 9.53 4.15 4.19
N GLU A 229 10.17 5.28 3.93
CA GLU A 229 10.03 6.51 4.71
C GLU A 229 8.68 7.22 4.51
N TYR A 230 7.78 6.62 3.73
CA TYR A 230 6.51 7.21 3.33
C TYR A 230 5.29 6.67 4.07
N THR A 231 5.45 5.62 4.86
CA THR A 231 4.32 4.92 5.50
C THR A 231 4.33 5.08 7.01
N VAL A 232 3.15 5.30 7.57
CA VAL A 232 2.91 5.40 9.02
C VAL A 232 1.61 4.70 9.40
N ASP A 233 1.55 4.16 10.61
CA ASP A 233 0.31 3.67 11.21
C ASP A 233 -0.27 4.75 12.13
N VAL A 234 -1.49 5.15 11.85
CA VAL A 234 -2.31 6.06 12.69
C VAL A 234 -3.23 5.21 13.53
N THR A 235 -3.34 5.52 14.80
CA THR A 235 -4.17 4.79 15.76
C THR A 235 -5.00 5.76 16.59
N ALA A 236 -6.12 5.29 17.12
CA ALA A 236 -6.97 6.00 18.08
C ALA A 236 -7.13 5.17 19.36
N PRO A 237 -7.66 5.74 20.45
CA PRO A 237 -8.15 4.96 21.58
C PRO A 237 -9.14 3.91 21.08
N PRO A 238 -9.06 2.67 21.59
CA PRO A 238 -10.00 1.61 21.22
C PRO A 238 -11.43 2.06 21.51
N ASP A 239 -12.31 1.89 20.52
CA ASP A 239 -13.75 1.97 20.71
C ASP A 239 -14.30 0.54 20.81
N ALA A 240 -14.97 0.23 21.91
CA ALA A 240 -15.48 -1.13 22.15
C ALA A 240 -16.56 -1.52 21.12
N GLU A 241 -17.27 -0.53 20.58
CA GLU A 241 -18.44 -0.77 19.71
C GLU A 241 -18.08 -0.67 18.23
N ARG A 242 -17.19 0.24 17.84
CA ARG A 242 -16.96 0.61 16.42
C ARG A 242 -15.49 0.58 16.02
N PRO A 243 -15.16 0.08 14.82
CA PRO A 243 -13.84 0.26 14.25
C PRO A 243 -13.55 1.75 13.95
N LEU A 244 -12.27 2.11 13.88
CA LEU A 244 -11.85 3.52 13.68
C LEU A 244 -12.56 4.19 12.50
N GLU A 245 -12.70 3.51 11.39
CA GLU A 245 -13.30 4.05 10.17
C GLU A 245 -14.78 4.46 10.33
N GLU A 246 -15.49 3.85 11.27
CA GLU A 246 -16.88 4.17 11.59
C GLU A 246 -17.01 5.27 12.65
N THR A 247 -15.92 5.64 13.29
CA THR A 247 -15.92 6.76 14.25
C THR A 247 -15.89 8.11 13.52
N PRO A 248 -16.39 9.21 14.14
CA PRO A 248 -16.30 10.54 13.53
C PRO A 248 -14.87 10.95 13.19
N ARG A 249 -13.90 10.65 14.08
CA ARG A 249 -12.48 10.96 13.86
C ARG A 249 -11.87 10.17 12.72
N GLY A 250 -12.23 8.88 12.58
CA GLY A 250 -11.76 8.04 11.48
C GLY A 250 -12.34 8.48 10.15
N ARG A 251 -13.64 8.76 10.10
CA ARG A 251 -14.25 9.32 8.88
C ARG A 251 -13.58 10.62 8.44
N MET A 252 -13.33 11.54 9.37
CA MET A 252 -12.63 12.79 9.07
C MET A 252 -11.21 12.55 8.56
N LEU A 253 -10.46 11.62 9.17
CA LEU A 253 -9.14 11.22 8.69
C LEU A 253 -9.20 10.71 7.23
N MET A 254 -10.11 9.75 6.94
CA MET A 254 -10.27 9.17 5.60
C MET A 254 -10.67 10.21 4.54
N GLN A 255 -11.53 11.17 4.91
CA GLN A 255 -11.99 12.23 4.01
C GLN A 255 -10.93 13.30 3.74
N THR A 256 -9.99 13.48 4.66
CA THR A 256 -9.04 14.61 4.63
C THR A 256 -7.66 14.20 4.14
N ALA A 257 -7.21 12.96 4.41
CA ALA A 257 -5.85 12.48 4.21
C ALA A 257 -5.32 12.70 2.77
N TRP A 258 -6.14 12.44 1.75
CA TRP A 258 -5.75 12.55 0.36
C TRP A 258 -5.32 13.98 -0.05
N ARG A 259 -5.91 15.02 0.55
CA ARG A 259 -5.56 16.43 0.28
C ARG A 259 -4.13 16.77 0.69
N TYR A 260 -3.55 15.95 1.54
CA TYR A 260 -2.18 16.07 2.03
C TYR A 260 -1.26 14.97 1.48
N GLY A 261 -1.71 14.30 0.41
CA GLY A 261 -0.92 13.30 -0.30
C GLY A 261 -0.92 11.90 0.33
N PHE A 262 -1.84 11.62 1.27
CA PHE A 262 -1.94 10.30 1.90
C PHE A 262 -3.06 9.46 1.32
N VAL A 263 -2.80 8.15 1.22
CA VAL A 263 -3.80 7.13 0.93
C VAL A 263 -3.81 6.09 2.04
N VAL A 264 -4.96 5.44 2.23
CA VAL A 264 -5.11 4.36 3.18
C VAL A 264 -4.79 3.05 2.47
N VAL A 265 -3.71 2.38 2.87
CA VAL A 265 -3.28 1.10 2.27
C VAL A 265 -3.69 -0.12 3.09
N SER A 266 -4.00 0.07 4.37
CA SER A 266 -4.50 -0.99 5.24
C SER A 266 -5.32 -0.41 6.39
N ARG A 267 -6.26 -1.19 6.90
CA ARG A 267 -7.11 -0.83 8.04
C ARG A 267 -7.05 -1.90 9.11
N SER A 268 -7.12 -1.47 10.35
CA SER A 268 -7.31 -2.33 11.52
C SER A 268 -8.45 -1.75 12.37
N ARG A 269 -8.92 -2.52 13.37
CA ARG A 269 -10.00 -2.07 14.22
C ARG A 269 -9.75 -0.67 14.82
N ASP A 270 -8.55 -0.45 15.35
CA ASP A 270 -8.21 0.77 16.10
C ASP A 270 -7.31 1.72 15.30
N GLY A 271 -7.07 1.46 14.01
CA GLY A 271 -6.11 2.25 13.25
C GLY A 271 -6.19 2.08 11.75
N ALA A 272 -5.37 2.86 11.07
CA ALA A 272 -5.19 2.80 9.62
C ALA A 272 -3.71 3.00 9.28
N ARG A 273 -3.24 2.29 8.25
CA ARG A 273 -1.93 2.53 7.65
C ARG A 273 -2.09 3.56 6.54
N LEU A 274 -1.43 4.68 6.72
CA LEU A 274 -1.38 5.76 5.75
C LEU A 274 -0.06 5.71 5.01
N ARG A 275 -0.13 5.82 3.68
CA ARG A 275 1.03 5.98 2.82
C ARG A 275 1.01 7.34 2.16
N TYR A 276 2.12 8.07 2.27
CA TYR A 276 2.34 9.31 1.55
C TYR A 276 2.78 8.99 0.12
N VAL A 277 1.91 9.21 -0.83
CA VAL A 277 2.15 9.00 -2.27
C VAL A 277 2.34 10.30 -3.04
N GLY A 278 2.25 11.44 -2.35
CA GLY A 278 2.20 12.77 -2.97
C GLY A 278 0.79 13.20 -3.34
N GLU A 279 0.60 14.52 -3.48
CA GLU A 279 -0.74 15.11 -3.67
C GLU A 279 -1.36 14.68 -5.01
N ALA A 280 -0.55 14.59 -6.07
CA ALA A 280 -1.01 14.19 -7.40
C ALA A 280 -1.61 12.77 -7.41
N HIS A 281 -0.88 11.81 -6.86
CA HIS A 281 -1.30 10.41 -6.83
C HIS A 281 -2.45 10.16 -5.87
N ALA A 282 -2.42 10.78 -4.68
CA ALA A 282 -3.52 10.67 -3.72
C ALA A 282 -4.83 11.27 -4.27
N ALA A 283 -4.75 12.40 -4.95
CA ALA A 283 -5.89 13.01 -5.64
C ALA A 283 -6.42 12.10 -6.76
N ALA A 284 -5.53 11.51 -7.57
CA ALA A 284 -5.91 10.61 -8.65
C ALA A 284 -6.63 9.37 -8.11
N MET A 285 -6.07 8.69 -7.12
CA MET A 285 -6.69 7.52 -6.50
C MET A 285 -8.07 7.84 -5.92
N THR A 286 -8.20 8.98 -5.24
CA THR A 286 -9.47 9.42 -4.65
C THR A 286 -10.51 9.76 -5.72
N CYS A 287 -10.14 10.50 -6.78
CA CYS A 287 -11.05 10.86 -7.86
C CYS A 287 -11.52 9.63 -8.66
N LEU A 288 -10.61 8.67 -8.88
CA LEU A 288 -10.90 7.43 -9.59
C LEU A 288 -11.62 6.40 -8.69
N GLY A 289 -11.51 6.52 -7.38
CA GLY A 289 -12.04 5.58 -6.39
C GLY A 289 -11.31 4.25 -6.40
N LEU A 290 -10.00 4.28 -6.61
CA LEU A 290 -9.13 3.11 -6.72
C LEU A 290 -8.27 2.98 -5.45
N ASP A 291 -8.02 1.73 -5.04
CA ASP A 291 -6.97 1.45 -4.07
C ASP A 291 -5.57 1.54 -4.71
N PHE A 292 -4.52 1.30 -3.92
CA PHE A 292 -3.14 1.48 -4.39
C PHE A 292 -2.76 0.51 -5.51
N ALA A 293 -3.14 -0.76 -5.42
CA ALA A 293 -2.83 -1.77 -6.43
C ALA A 293 -3.66 -1.55 -7.71
N GLU A 294 -4.97 -1.31 -7.56
CA GLU A 294 -5.86 -0.97 -8.67
C GLU A 294 -5.41 0.28 -9.42
N TYR A 295 -4.85 1.26 -8.69
CA TYR A 295 -4.32 2.48 -9.29
C TYR A 295 -3.07 2.21 -10.14
N LEU A 296 -2.15 1.36 -9.70
CA LEU A 296 -1.00 0.97 -10.52
C LEU A 296 -1.45 0.24 -11.79
N ASP A 297 -2.40 -0.69 -11.68
CA ASP A 297 -3.00 -1.37 -12.81
C ASP A 297 -3.70 -0.40 -13.79
N PHE A 298 -4.39 0.60 -13.25
CA PHE A 298 -5.00 1.67 -14.05
C PHE A 298 -3.94 2.44 -14.83
N LEU A 299 -2.84 2.85 -14.19
CA LEU A 299 -1.74 3.55 -14.85
C LEU A 299 -1.08 2.70 -15.94
N HIS A 300 -0.93 1.40 -15.71
CA HIS A 300 -0.38 0.49 -16.73
C HIS A 300 -1.26 0.38 -17.98
N ARG A 301 -2.57 0.45 -17.82
CA ARG A 301 -3.53 0.37 -18.94
C ARG A 301 -3.65 1.69 -19.71
N HIS A 302 -3.78 2.79 -18.99
CA HIS A 302 -4.09 4.09 -19.58
C HIS A 302 -2.85 4.91 -19.96
N ARG A 303 -1.69 4.63 -19.35
CA ARG A 303 -0.40 5.26 -19.60
C ARG A 303 -0.29 6.72 -19.19
N GLN A 304 -1.37 7.46 -19.24
CA GLN A 304 -1.40 8.87 -18.88
C GLN A 304 -2.79 9.28 -18.41
N VAL A 305 -2.84 10.23 -17.50
CA VAL A 305 -4.10 10.79 -17.00
C VAL A 305 -3.89 12.20 -16.47
N LEU A 306 -4.85 13.08 -16.78
CA LEU A 306 -4.99 14.41 -16.20
C LEU A 306 -6.14 14.36 -15.18
N ILE A 307 -5.84 14.74 -13.95
CA ILE A 307 -6.83 14.80 -12.86
C ILE A 307 -6.95 16.23 -12.36
N ARG A 308 -8.17 16.74 -12.22
CA ARG A 308 -8.48 18.03 -11.60
C ARG A 308 -9.51 17.81 -10.47
N PRO A 309 -9.06 17.62 -9.21
CA PRO A 309 -9.97 17.27 -8.12
C PRO A 309 -10.95 18.37 -7.73
N THR A 310 -10.55 19.63 -7.81
CA THR A 310 -11.36 20.79 -7.36
C THR A 310 -11.54 21.85 -8.46
N GLY A 311 -11.07 21.58 -9.67
CA GLY A 311 -11.11 22.52 -10.78
C GLY A 311 -9.99 23.57 -10.78
N GLU A 312 -9.25 23.74 -9.68
CA GLU A 312 -8.21 24.76 -9.56
C GLU A 312 -6.80 24.26 -9.93
N VAL A 313 -6.43 23.09 -9.44
CA VAL A 313 -5.11 22.49 -9.68
C VAL A 313 -5.26 21.23 -10.51
N GLY A 314 -4.50 21.12 -11.59
CA GLY A 314 -4.41 19.91 -12.40
C GLY A 314 -3.17 19.09 -12.06
N TYR A 315 -3.29 17.78 -12.13
CA TYR A 315 -2.18 16.83 -12.00
C TYR A 315 -2.09 16.00 -13.28
N TRP A 316 -0.96 16.11 -13.98
CA TRP A 316 -0.65 15.27 -15.12
C TRP A 316 0.24 14.11 -14.68
N ILE A 317 -0.20 12.89 -14.93
CA ILE A 317 0.49 11.67 -14.52
C ILE A 317 0.76 10.83 -15.74
N VAL A 318 2.00 10.39 -15.91
CA VAL A 318 2.47 9.56 -17.03
C VAL A 318 3.11 8.28 -16.47
N CYS A 319 2.77 7.15 -17.06
CA CYS A 319 3.31 5.84 -16.72
C CYS A 319 3.86 5.16 -17.99
N GLN A 320 5.08 4.65 -17.91
CA GLN A 320 5.71 3.93 -19.02
C GLN A 320 6.64 2.83 -18.54
N PRO A 321 6.92 1.80 -19.36
CA PRO A 321 7.88 0.78 -19.01
C PRO A 321 9.25 1.40 -18.69
N MET A 322 9.90 0.90 -17.65
CA MET A 322 11.25 1.35 -17.28
C MET A 322 12.25 0.95 -18.37
N GLN A 323 13.09 1.90 -18.77
CA GLN A 323 14.07 1.76 -19.87
C GLN A 323 15.50 1.62 -19.32
N GLY A 324 15.85 0.47 -18.78
CA GLY A 324 17.23 0.20 -18.34
C GLY A 324 17.71 1.12 -17.20
N LYS A 325 18.81 1.87 -17.40
CA LYS A 325 19.37 2.75 -16.38
C LYS A 325 18.69 4.13 -16.31
N TYR A 326 18.07 4.54 -17.40
CA TYR A 326 17.44 5.85 -17.57
C TYR A 326 16.05 5.63 -18.14
N THR A 327 15.12 6.46 -17.74
CA THR A 327 13.78 6.52 -18.32
C THR A 327 13.51 7.98 -18.72
N GLU A 328 12.95 8.15 -19.89
CA GLU A 328 12.70 9.47 -20.45
C GLU A 328 11.21 9.79 -20.41
N PHE A 329 10.86 10.93 -19.86
CA PHE A 329 9.50 11.43 -19.84
C PHE A 329 9.37 12.72 -20.66
N SER A 330 8.24 12.87 -21.34
CA SER A 330 7.82 14.14 -21.93
C SER A 330 6.79 14.77 -21.00
N LEU A 331 7.20 15.81 -20.26
CA LEU A 331 6.37 16.44 -19.23
C LEU A 331 6.21 17.92 -19.51
N PRO A 332 5.02 18.49 -19.26
CA PRO A 332 4.85 19.94 -19.30
C PRO A 332 5.73 20.62 -18.26
N GLU A 333 6.08 21.85 -18.52
CA GLU A 333 6.84 22.65 -17.56
C GLU A 333 6.03 22.82 -16.28
N SER A 334 6.62 22.47 -15.14
CA SER A 334 5.93 22.39 -13.86
C SER A 334 6.87 22.75 -12.72
N THR A 335 6.31 23.33 -11.68
CA THR A 335 7.05 23.70 -10.45
C THR A 335 7.26 22.51 -9.51
N ALA A 336 6.48 21.46 -9.61
CA ALA A 336 6.57 20.26 -8.77
C ALA A 336 6.47 19.00 -9.63
N GLN A 337 7.54 18.22 -9.60
CA GLN A 337 7.62 16.96 -10.33
C GLN A 337 7.95 15.84 -9.34
N GLU A 338 7.23 14.74 -9.47
CA GLU A 338 7.46 13.51 -8.70
C GLU A 338 7.73 12.37 -9.66
N VAL A 339 8.70 11.52 -9.32
CA VAL A 339 9.04 10.35 -10.12
C VAL A 339 9.13 9.12 -9.22
N SER A 340 8.70 7.98 -9.71
CA SER A 340 8.74 6.73 -8.94
C SER A 340 8.86 5.51 -9.86
N LEU A 341 9.48 4.46 -9.34
CA LEU A 341 9.27 3.09 -9.81
C LEU A 341 8.05 2.50 -9.07
N ASP A 342 7.30 1.62 -9.73
CA ASP A 342 6.16 0.93 -9.13
C ASP A 342 6.49 -0.48 -8.58
N ASN A 343 7.70 -0.96 -8.83
CA ASN A 343 8.15 -2.34 -8.54
C ASN A 343 7.48 -3.43 -9.40
N LEU A 344 6.76 -3.04 -10.45
CA LEU A 344 6.12 -3.92 -11.45
C LEU A 344 6.75 -3.74 -12.85
N GLY A 345 7.83 -2.97 -12.94
CA GLY A 345 8.59 -2.71 -14.18
C GLY A 345 8.22 -1.43 -14.88
N TYR A 346 7.43 -0.55 -14.25
CA TYR A 346 7.06 0.74 -14.81
C TYR A 346 7.60 1.90 -13.99
N ALA A 347 7.92 2.97 -14.72
CA ALA A 347 8.27 4.26 -14.16
C ALA A 347 7.07 5.21 -14.30
N VAL A 348 6.79 5.94 -13.24
CA VAL A 348 5.69 6.90 -13.16
C VAL A 348 6.26 8.29 -12.89
N ALA A 349 5.76 9.27 -13.60
CA ALA A 349 6.05 10.68 -13.35
C ALA A 349 4.75 11.45 -13.17
N ALA A 350 4.71 12.37 -12.22
CA ALA A 350 3.60 13.26 -12.00
C ALA A 350 4.07 14.70 -11.93
N CYS A 351 3.30 15.63 -12.46
CA CYS A 351 3.55 17.06 -12.36
C CYS A 351 2.26 17.83 -12.08
N THR A 352 2.42 18.96 -11.39
CA THR A 352 1.34 19.90 -11.10
C THR A 352 1.21 20.87 -12.26
N LEU A 353 0.01 21.01 -12.82
CA LEU A 353 -0.29 21.98 -13.84
C LEU A 353 -0.83 23.27 -13.21
N PRO A 354 -0.44 24.43 -13.71
CA PRO A 354 -1.02 25.68 -13.25
C PRO A 354 -2.51 25.73 -13.55
N VAL A 355 -3.21 26.55 -12.80
CA VAL A 355 -4.60 26.88 -13.10
C VAL A 355 -4.64 27.53 -14.47
N THR A 356 -5.13 26.83 -15.48
CA THR A 356 -5.53 27.53 -16.70
C THR A 356 -6.79 28.30 -16.33
N SER A 357 -6.68 29.61 -16.16
CA SER A 357 -7.84 30.49 -16.27
C SER A 357 -8.46 30.17 -17.65
N THR A 358 -9.52 29.38 -17.66
CA THR A 358 -10.36 29.29 -18.86
C THR A 358 -10.82 30.68 -19.15
N PRO A 359 -10.53 31.27 -20.33
CA PRO A 359 -11.18 32.53 -20.68
C PRO A 359 -12.69 32.30 -20.66
N PRO A 360 -13.47 33.26 -20.22
CA PRO A 360 -14.92 33.18 -20.11
C PRO A 360 -15.60 32.79 -21.41
#